data_6c17204c349bf252dae8556ebc97be05
#
_entry.id   6c17204c349bf252dae8556ebc97be05
#
_cell.length_a   1.000
_cell.length_b   1.000
_cell.length_c   1.000
_cell.angle_alpha   90.00
_cell.angle_beta   90.00
_cell.angle_gamma   90.00
#
_symmetry.space_group_name_H-M   'P 1'
#
loop_
_entity.id
_entity.type
_entity.pdbx_description
1 polymer ?
#
loop_
_entity_poly.entity_id
_entity_poly.type
_entity_poly.pdbx_seq_one_letter_code
_entity_poly.pdbx_strand_id
1 'polypeptide(L)'
;MKDTIKIVLIGAGSKEFSRGLIHDLVLDKELPHVGRIDVVLVDINANSLRTMLGYAQRCVEVTGSPIVFSATENREEALPGADFVLLSVAIGRMDLWEQDFRVPLAFGMRHIYGENGGPGALFHALRNYKLIFPILRDIER
;
A
#
# COMPACT_ATOMS: atom_id res chain seq x y z
N MET A 1 8.14 -25.96 5.72
CA MET A 1 7.75 -24.69 5.07
C MET A 1 6.34 -24.35 5.54
N LYS A 2 6.00 -23.10 5.68
CA LYS A 2 4.65 -22.67 6.06
C LYS A 2 3.71 -22.95 4.88
N ASP A 3 2.58 -23.59 5.13
CA ASP A 3 1.66 -24.02 4.05
C ASP A 3 0.88 -22.84 3.44
N THR A 4 0.84 -21.70 4.13
CA THR A 4 0.15 -20.47 3.70
C THR A 4 1.01 -19.25 3.97
N ILE A 5 1.19 -18.40 2.97
CA ILE A 5 1.83 -17.08 3.08
C ILE A 5 0.74 -16.02 3.12
N LYS A 6 0.76 -15.18 4.16
CA LYS A 6 -0.16 -14.06 4.31
C LYS A 6 0.52 -12.73 4.01
N ILE A 7 -0.02 -12.01 3.03
CA ILE A 7 0.45 -10.67 2.63
C ILE A 7 -0.63 -9.66 3.01
N VAL A 8 -0.26 -8.60 3.72
CA VAL A 8 -1.17 -7.50 4.06
C VAL A 8 -0.75 -6.24 3.32
N LEU A 9 -1.64 -5.65 2.53
CA LEU A 9 -1.42 -4.39 1.83
C LEU A 9 -2.22 -3.28 2.51
N ILE A 10 -1.53 -2.38 3.21
CA ILE A 10 -2.14 -1.21 3.87
C ILE A 10 -2.03 0.01 2.95
N GLY A 11 -3.17 0.66 2.67
CA GLY A 11 -3.34 1.70 1.66
C GLY A 11 -3.78 1.12 0.32
N ALA A 12 -4.48 -0.01 0.36
CA ALA A 12 -4.90 -0.78 -0.82
C ALA A 12 -5.90 -0.06 -1.73
N GLY A 13 -6.54 1.01 -1.27
CA GLY A 13 -7.41 1.85 -2.10
C GLY A 13 -6.70 2.66 -3.17
N SER A 14 -5.36 2.65 -3.20
CA SER A 14 -4.57 3.34 -4.21
C SER A 14 -4.71 2.68 -5.58
N LYS A 15 -5.29 3.42 -6.55
CA LYS A 15 -5.43 2.92 -7.93
C LYS A 15 -4.08 2.78 -8.65
N GLU A 16 -3.08 3.56 -8.26
CA GLU A 16 -1.77 3.57 -8.91
C GLU A 16 -0.91 2.37 -8.44
N PHE A 17 -0.73 2.22 -7.14
CA PHE A 17 0.15 1.20 -6.59
C PHE A 17 -0.51 -0.18 -6.49
N SER A 18 -1.76 -0.25 -6.00
CA SER A 18 -2.40 -1.53 -5.74
C SER A 18 -2.71 -2.31 -7.02
N ARG A 19 -3.02 -1.63 -8.13
CA ARG A 19 -3.23 -2.30 -9.42
C ARG A 19 -1.98 -3.01 -9.91
N GLY A 20 -0.83 -2.32 -9.89
CA GLY A 20 0.43 -2.92 -10.29
C GLY A 20 0.76 -4.14 -9.43
N LEU A 21 0.69 -3.99 -8.10
CA LEU A 21 0.97 -5.08 -7.18
C LEU A 21 0.02 -6.28 -7.36
N ILE A 22 -1.28 -6.04 -7.55
CA ILE A 22 -2.24 -7.12 -7.81
C ILE A 22 -1.89 -7.85 -9.11
N HIS A 23 -1.53 -7.11 -10.18
CA HIS A 23 -1.08 -7.71 -11.43
C HIS A 23 0.17 -8.56 -11.25
N ASP A 24 1.19 -8.02 -10.58
CA ASP A 24 2.44 -8.72 -10.33
C ASP A 24 2.19 -10.03 -9.58
N LEU A 25 1.36 -10.00 -8.53
CA LEU A 25 1.00 -11.17 -7.76
C LEU A 25 0.24 -12.23 -8.58
N VAL A 26 -0.80 -11.84 -9.33
CA VAL A 26 -1.65 -12.82 -10.03
C VAL A 26 -1.02 -13.37 -11.30
N LEU A 27 -0.04 -12.68 -11.87
CA LEU A 27 0.69 -13.10 -13.08
C LEU A 27 1.99 -13.83 -12.77
N ASP A 28 2.44 -13.79 -11.52
CA ASP A 28 3.66 -14.50 -11.10
C ASP A 28 3.45 -16.02 -11.18
N LYS A 29 4.39 -16.69 -11.83
CA LYS A 29 4.31 -18.13 -12.06
C LYS A 29 4.98 -18.97 -10.97
N GLU A 30 5.84 -18.35 -10.17
CA GLU A 30 6.59 -19.02 -9.12
C GLU A 30 5.84 -19.01 -7.78
N LEU A 31 5.10 -17.92 -7.49
CA LEU A 31 4.33 -17.78 -6.26
C LEU A 31 3.39 -18.97 -5.98
N PRO A 32 2.65 -19.52 -6.96
CA PRO A 32 1.80 -20.70 -6.72
C PRO A 32 2.56 -21.94 -6.24
N HIS A 33 3.86 -22.03 -6.50
CA HIS A 33 4.70 -23.17 -6.08
C HIS A 33 5.22 -23.05 -4.65
N VAL A 34 5.13 -21.87 -4.02
CA VAL A 34 5.56 -21.66 -2.62
C VAL A 34 4.50 -22.05 -1.60
N GLY A 35 3.25 -22.25 -2.01
CA GLY A 35 2.12 -22.60 -1.16
C GLY A 35 0.88 -21.74 -1.43
N ARG A 36 -0.11 -21.82 -0.54
CA ARG A 36 -1.29 -20.95 -0.60
C ARG A 36 -0.89 -19.51 -0.27
N ILE A 37 -1.42 -18.55 -1.03
CA ILE A 37 -1.18 -17.12 -0.81
C ILE A 37 -2.50 -16.42 -0.50
N ASP A 38 -2.59 -15.85 0.69
CA ASP A 38 -3.72 -15.04 1.14
C ASP A 38 -3.29 -13.57 1.19
N VAL A 39 -3.95 -12.72 0.41
CA VAL A 39 -3.69 -11.28 0.35
C VAL A 39 -4.84 -10.52 1.00
N VAL A 40 -4.54 -9.74 2.05
CA VAL A 40 -5.53 -8.90 2.74
C VAL A 40 -5.32 -7.45 2.34
N LEU A 41 -6.30 -6.88 1.66
CA LEU A 41 -6.33 -5.47 1.29
C LEU A 41 -6.87 -4.65 2.46
N VAL A 42 -6.16 -3.61 2.87
CA VAL A 42 -6.57 -2.73 3.98
C VAL A 42 -6.58 -1.29 3.52
N ASP A 43 -7.68 -0.59 3.70
CA ASP A 43 -7.79 0.85 3.45
C ASP A 43 -8.92 1.46 4.29
N ILE A 44 -8.72 2.69 4.74
CA ILE A 44 -9.73 3.47 5.49
C ILE A 44 -10.89 3.95 4.60
N ASN A 45 -10.72 3.93 3.29
CA ASN A 45 -11.75 4.31 2.32
C ASN A 45 -12.48 3.07 1.81
N ALA A 46 -13.62 2.76 2.41
CA ALA A 46 -14.44 1.60 2.07
C ALA A 46 -14.80 1.49 0.57
N ASN A 47 -15.05 2.61 -0.11
CA ASN A 47 -15.42 2.60 -1.53
C ASN A 47 -14.23 2.23 -2.41
N SER A 48 -13.07 2.83 -2.16
CA SER A 48 -11.84 2.51 -2.86
C SER A 48 -11.43 1.06 -2.62
N LEU A 49 -11.53 0.61 -1.37
CA LEU A 49 -11.22 -0.75 -0.96
C LEU A 49 -12.11 -1.78 -1.68
N ARG A 50 -13.43 -1.54 -1.71
CA ARG A 50 -14.38 -2.40 -2.44
C ARG A 50 -14.06 -2.47 -3.94
N THR A 51 -13.71 -1.34 -4.55
CA THR A 51 -13.32 -1.29 -5.96
C THR A 51 -12.08 -2.13 -6.22
N MET A 52 -11.06 -2.01 -5.36
CA MET A 52 -9.81 -2.76 -5.52
C MET A 52 -9.98 -4.25 -5.25
N LEU A 53 -10.82 -4.63 -4.28
CA LEU A 53 -11.14 -6.05 -4.06
C LEU A 53 -11.84 -6.66 -5.28
N GLY A 54 -12.86 -5.98 -5.82
CA GLY A 54 -13.54 -6.44 -7.04
C GLY A 54 -12.59 -6.55 -8.23
N TYR A 55 -11.65 -5.60 -8.37
CA TYR A 55 -10.62 -5.66 -9.39
C TYR A 55 -9.70 -6.88 -9.19
N ALA A 56 -9.22 -7.14 -7.97
CA ALA A 56 -8.35 -8.28 -7.66
C ALA A 56 -9.06 -9.61 -7.94
N GLN A 57 -10.31 -9.74 -7.53
CA GLN A 57 -11.13 -10.93 -7.80
C GLN A 57 -11.31 -11.16 -9.32
N ARG A 58 -11.55 -10.09 -10.07
CA ARG A 58 -11.64 -10.18 -11.54
C ARG A 58 -10.31 -10.60 -12.19
N CYS A 59 -9.19 -10.10 -11.69
CA CYS A 59 -7.87 -10.55 -12.15
C CYS A 59 -7.67 -12.05 -11.89
N VAL A 60 -8.02 -12.54 -10.70
CA VAL A 60 -7.97 -13.98 -10.36
C VAL A 60 -8.83 -14.81 -11.30
N GLU A 61 -10.08 -14.40 -11.54
CA GLU A 61 -10.98 -15.09 -12.47
C GLU A 61 -10.41 -15.21 -13.90
N VAL A 62 -9.80 -14.13 -14.40
CA VAL A 62 -9.27 -14.09 -15.77
C VAL A 62 -7.97 -14.88 -15.90
N THR A 63 -7.09 -14.83 -14.89
CA THR A 63 -5.77 -15.47 -14.92
C THR A 63 -5.79 -16.93 -14.45
N GLY A 64 -6.81 -17.32 -13.69
CA GLY A 64 -6.86 -18.63 -12.99
C GLY A 64 -5.86 -18.70 -11.85
N SER A 65 -5.37 -17.57 -11.34
CA SER A 65 -4.42 -17.51 -10.21
C SER A 65 -5.04 -18.14 -8.95
N PRO A 66 -4.29 -18.94 -8.16
CA PRO A 66 -4.78 -19.52 -6.92
C PRO A 66 -4.78 -18.56 -5.73
N ILE A 67 -4.40 -17.30 -5.92
CA ILE A 67 -4.29 -16.30 -4.85
C ILE A 67 -5.68 -15.93 -4.35
N VAL A 68 -5.83 -15.86 -3.03
CA VAL A 68 -7.08 -15.48 -2.37
C VAL A 68 -6.98 -14.05 -1.88
N PHE A 69 -7.88 -13.17 -2.35
CA PHE A 69 -7.97 -11.79 -1.91
C PHE A 69 -9.14 -11.60 -0.95
N SER A 70 -8.89 -10.90 0.15
CA SER A 70 -9.89 -10.42 1.10
C SER A 70 -9.65 -8.94 1.41
N ALA A 71 -10.58 -8.28 2.11
CA ALA A 71 -10.44 -6.87 2.44
C ALA A 71 -11.05 -6.55 3.80
N THR A 72 -10.45 -5.62 4.52
CA THR A 72 -10.97 -5.04 5.77
C THR A 72 -10.55 -3.58 5.92
N GLU A 73 -11.37 -2.76 6.58
CA GLU A 73 -11.01 -1.39 6.94
C GLU A 73 -10.15 -1.35 8.22
N ASN A 74 -10.10 -2.46 8.95
CA ASN A 74 -9.39 -2.59 10.22
C ASN A 74 -8.07 -3.36 10.05
N ARG A 75 -6.93 -2.64 10.13
CA ARG A 75 -5.62 -3.25 10.03
C ARG A 75 -5.28 -4.18 11.21
N GLU A 76 -5.86 -3.94 12.40
CA GLU A 76 -5.63 -4.79 13.58
C GLU A 76 -6.22 -6.20 13.39
N GLU A 77 -7.25 -6.34 12.54
CA GLU A 77 -7.80 -7.65 12.14
C GLU A 77 -6.95 -8.31 11.03
N ALA A 78 -6.32 -7.49 10.18
CA ALA A 78 -5.53 -7.98 9.07
C ALA A 78 -4.15 -8.47 9.49
N LEU A 79 -3.48 -7.78 10.42
CA LEU A 79 -2.07 -7.98 10.74
C LEU A 79 -1.73 -9.33 11.42
N PRO A 80 -2.55 -9.91 12.33
CA PRO A 80 -2.18 -11.16 12.97
C PRO A 80 -1.82 -12.26 11.99
N GLY A 81 -0.61 -12.80 12.14
CA GLY A 81 -0.08 -13.87 11.29
C GLY A 81 0.37 -13.44 9.90
N ALA A 82 0.49 -12.15 9.63
CA ALA A 82 1.06 -11.65 8.38
C ALA A 82 2.54 -12.04 8.27
N ASP A 83 2.94 -12.54 7.09
CA ASP A 83 4.33 -12.82 6.75
C ASP A 83 4.98 -11.59 6.10
N PHE A 84 4.20 -10.83 5.33
CA PHE A 84 4.65 -9.61 4.67
C PHE A 84 3.61 -8.50 4.84
N VAL A 85 4.08 -7.31 5.13
CA VAL A 85 3.24 -6.10 5.18
C VAL A 85 3.81 -5.06 4.23
N LEU A 86 2.99 -4.65 3.26
CA LEU A 86 3.31 -3.59 2.32
C LEU A 86 2.54 -2.32 2.69
N LEU A 87 3.25 -1.20 2.77
CA LEU A 87 2.67 0.10 3.09
C LEU A 87 2.66 1.00 1.86
N SER A 88 1.46 1.45 1.45
CA SER A 88 1.26 2.44 0.38
C SER A 88 0.32 3.53 0.87
N VAL A 89 0.78 4.30 1.85
CA VAL A 89 0.00 5.33 2.54
C VAL A 89 0.60 6.71 2.38
N ALA A 90 -0.23 7.73 2.25
CA ALA A 90 0.20 9.12 2.20
C ALA A 90 -0.87 10.06 2.73
N ILE A 91 -0.44 11.12 3.43
CA ILE A 91 -1.33 12.19 3.94
C ILE A 91 -1.41 13.31 2.91
N GLY A 92 -2.65 13.73 2.57
CA GLY A 92 -2.93 14.91 1.75
C GLY A 92 -2.39 14.85 0.32
N ARG A 93 -1.83 13.74 -0.10
CA ARG A 93 -1.40 13.39 -1.46
C ARG A 93 -0.97 14.60 -2.31
N MET A 94 -1.65 14.88 -3.41
CA MET A 94 -1.25 15.89 -4.39
C MET A 94 -1.21 17.32 -3.83
N ASP A 95 -2.19 17.70 -2.99
CA ASP A 95 -2.27 19.08 -2.48
C ASP A 95 -1.10 19.45 -1.57
N LEU A 96 -0.70 18.54 -0.68
CA LEU A 96 0.45 18.75 0.20
C LEU A 96 1.77 18.51 -0.52
N TRP A 97 1.81 17.59 -1.46
CA TRP A 97 2.98 17.33 -2.30
C TRP A 97 3.31 18.54 -3.19
N GLU A 98 2.29 19.20 -3.75
CA GLU A 98 2.47 20.44 -4.50
C GLU A 98 3.06 21.56 -3.62
N GLN A 99 2.61 21.67 -2.36
CA GLN A 99 3.18 22.63 -1.40
C GLN A 99 4.64 22.31 -1.07
N ASP A 100 4.98 21.03 -0.87
CA ASP A 100 6.35 20.57 -0.62
C ASP A 100 7.32 20.96 -1.75
N PHE A 101 6.80 21.07 -2.96
CA PHE A 101 7.56 21.53 -4.13
C PHE A 101 7.58 23.07 -4.26
N ARG A 102 6.41 23.71 -4.21
CA ARG A 102 6.27 25.15 -4.51
C ARG A 102 6.84 26.05 -3.44
N VAL A 103 6.69 25.70 -2.16
CA VAL A 103 7.19 26.54 -1.07
C VAL A 103 8.71 26.69 -1.11
N PRO A 104 9.51 25.60 -1.15
CA PRO A 104 10.96 25.75 -1.30
C PRO A 104 11.38 26.48 -2.58
N LEU A 105 10.65 26.27 -3.68
CA LEU A 105 10.93 26.95 -4.96
C LEU A 105 10.80 28.47 -4.84
N ALA A 106 9.81 28.97 -4.07
CA ALA A 106 9.63 30.40 -3.82
C ALA A 106 10.82 31.02 -3.07
N PHE A 107 11.61 30.21 -2.35
CA PHE A 107 12.85 30.61 -1.68
C PHE A 107 14.11 30.29 -2.50
N GLY A 108 13.97 30.02 -3.80
CA GLY A 108 15.08 29.74 -4.70
C GLY A 108 15.66 28.31 -4.62
N MET A 109 15.04 27.44 -3.82
CA MET A 109 15.46 26.04 -3.68
C MET A 109 14.77 25.19 -4.74
N ARG A 110 15.57 24.69 -5.71
CA ARG A 110 15.07 23.83 -6.78
C ARG A 110 15.35 22.38 -6.48
N HIS A 111 14.31 21.56 -6.56
CA HIS A 111 14.41 20.11 -6.53
C HIS A 111 13.54 19.48 -7.62
N ILE A 112 13.80 18.19 -7.92
CA ILE A 112 13.06 17.47 -8.97
C ILE A 112 11.63 17.17 -8.49
N TYR A 113 11.47 16.69 -7.25
CA TYR A 113 10.19 16.40 -6.61
C TYR A 113 10.17 16.92 -5.18
N GLY A 114 8.98 17.24 -4.66
CA GLY A 114 8.80 17.75 -3.31
C GLY A 114 9.30 16.81 -2.21
N GLU A 115 9.21 15.49 -2.42
CA GLU A 115 9.65 14.46 -1.48
C GLU A 115 11.13 14.06 -1.61
N ASN A 116 11.84 14.51 -2.63
CA ASN A 116 13.20 14.04 -2.94
C ASN A 116 14.31 14.98 -2.45
N GLY A 117 14.39 15.15 -1.14
CA GLY A 117 15.41 15.99 -0.52
C GLY A 117 14.95 17.42 -0.28
N GLY A 118 15.75 18.19 0.44
CA GLY A 118 15.47 19.56 0.80
C GLY A 118 14.33 19.75 1.83
N PRO A 119 13.90 21.00 2.06
CA PRO A 119 12.88 21.32 3.07
C PRO A 119 11.54 20.67 2.80
N GLY A 120 11.12 20.56 1.54
CA GLY A 120 9.86 19.91 1.17
C GLY A 120 9.84 18.45 1.60
N ALA A 121 10.92 17.71 1.35
CA ALA A 121 11.05 16.32 1.75
C ALA A 121 11.01 16.14 3.28
N LEU A 122 11.59 17.07 4.04
CA LEU A 122 11.51 17.04 5.51
C LEU A 122 10.06 17.12 5.97
N PHE A 123 9.28 18.08 5.47
CA PHE A 123 7.88 18.22 5.85
C PHE A 123 7.03 17.05 5.36
N HIS A 124 7.30 16.54 4.16
CA HIS A 124 6.68 15.33 3.64
C HIS A 124 6.92 14.13 4.58
N ALA A 125 8.17 13.90 4.98
CA ALA A 125 8.55 12.82 5.89
C ALA A 125 7.88 12.98 7.26
N LEU A 126 7.93 14.15 7.87
CA LEU A 126 7.33 14.41 9.19
C LEU A 126 5.82 14.17 9.20
N ARG A 127 5.11 14.53 8.15
CA ARG A 127 3.67 14.25 8.01
C ARG A 127 3.41 12.74 7.93
N ASN A 128 4.17 12.05 7.08
CA ASN A 128 3.98 10.62 6.89
C ASN A 128 4.40 9.80 8.11
N TYR A 129 5.41 10.20 8.87
CA TYR A 129 5.77 9.53 10.13
C TYR A 129 4.63 9.52 11.13
N LYS A 130 3.82 10.59 11.20
CA LYS A 130 2.64 10.63 12.06
C LYS A 130 1.63 9.51 11.72
N LEU A 131 1.57 9.10 10.46
CA LEU A 131 0.73 8.00 9.99
C LEU A 131 1.43 6.64 10.11
N ILE A 132 2.70 6.57 9.74
CA ILE A 132 3.45 5.31 9.64
C ILE A 132 3.78 4.73 11.02
N PHE A 133 4.20 5.54 12.01
CA PHE A 133 4.59 5.01 13.32
C PHE A 133 3.47 4.27 14.06
N PRO A 134 2.20 4.72 14.08
CA PRO A 134 1.12 3.90 14.64
C PRO A 134 0.96 2.56 13.92
N ILE A 135 1.09 2.53 12.58
CA ILE A 135 1.00 1.30 11.80
C ILE A 135 2.15 0.33 12.16
N LEU A 136 3.38 0.84 12.26
CA LEU A 136 4.54 0.02 12.63
C LEU A 136 4.39 -0.60 14.03
N ARG A 137 3.85 0.17 14.99
CA ARG A 137 3.57 -0.34 16.35
C ARG A 137 2.53 -1.48 16.35
N ASP A 138 1.54 -1.40 15.45
CA ASP A 138 0.54 -2.46 15.32
C ASP A 138 1.12 -3.70 14.62
N ILE A 139 2.12 -3.54 13.75
CA ILE A 139 2.86 -4.65 13.12
C ILE A 139 3.77 -5.36 14.13
N GLU A 140 4.35 -4.65 15.08
CA GLU A 140 5.24 -5.21 16.10
C GLU A 140 4.51 -6.05 17.18
N ARG A 141 3.20 -5.95 17.29
CA ARG A 141 2.35 -6.68 18.27
C ARG A 141 1.95 -8.06 17.77
#